data_50e1825892f38c858f15920dc3d7bef7
#
_entry.id   50e1825892f38c858f15920dc3d7bef7
#
_cell.length_a   1.000
_cell.length_b   1.000
_cell.length_c   1.000
_cell.angle_alpha   90.00
_cell.angle_beta   90.00
_cell.angle_gamma   90.00
#
_symmetry.space_group_name_H-M   'P 1'
#
loop_
_entity.id
_entity.type
_entity.pdbx_description
1 polymer ?
#
loop_
_entity_poly.entity_id
_entity_poly.type
_entity_poly.pdbx_seq_one_letter_code
_entity_poly.pdbx_strand_id
1 'polypeptide(L)'
;MENGIDFLLVLNPDMSSKIFMCLEDLSDLVRVSAVSRSWRRHVIANGLCKQLCLRLFPQLYKVDNVIELTSSTKNPAEVGSSNFMERESLKEHRAYTFLARGFTSFAVKQLIADPIAASSTDNFPEESIDHTLNPSETAGRRASYWSSKGQSNPAVPETLTYKLDSDVCLINEINIQPFQAFFQWGLPIYSAKAVRFRMGHVKRPKPPAGHPLDVLQDSVHDSFVWTYTSEEFPMAQENRLQNFKLPEPVLCIGGIMQVELLGRVQRQEMDSLFYICVTYVEIVGRSIGPAFSGDIDEHSKSLTLKVLSYNEPSPPEIPSTNSSFYGRRHVRDLRQIVNILRGNVYIPDYDWGEEDDESDDEEFVL
;
A
#
# COMPACT_ATOMS: atom_id res chain seq x y z
N MET A 1 52.76 -9.33 17.89
CA MET A 1 51.34 -9.32 17.49
C MET A 1 50.80 -10.70 17.77
N GLU A 2 50.02 -10.85 18.80
CA GLU A 2 49.33 -12.12 19.06
C GLU A 2 48.38 -12.39 17.89
N ASN A 3 48.60 -13.47 17.17
CA ASN A 3 47.69 -13.94 16.14
C ASN A 3 46.40 -14.39 16.85
N GLY A 4 45.41 -13.52 16.91
CA GLY A 4 44.09 -13.88 17.40
C GLY A 4 43.59 -15.12 16.67
N ILE A 5 43.19 -16.13 17.41
CA ILE A 5 42.68 -17.38 16.85
C ILE A 5 41.29 -17.08 16.26
N ASP A 6 41.11 -17.36 14.97
CA ASP A 6 39.78 -17.24 14.33
C ASP A 6 38.85 -18.30 14.91
N PHE A 7 37.79 -17.91 15.59
CA PHE A 7 36.86 -18.81 16.28
C PHE A 7 36.14 -19.77 15.30
N LEU A 8 35.98 -19.40 14.02
CA LEU A 8 35.44 -20.30 12.99
C LEU A 8 36.31 -21.54 12.74
N LEU A 9 37.60 -21.47 13.10
CA LEU A 9 38.52 -22.61 13.00
C LEU A 9 38.48 -23.53 14.24
N VAL A 10 37.99 -22.99 15.36
CA VAL A 10 38.01 -23.68 16.66
C VAL A 10 36.62 -24.23 17.03
N LEU A 11 35.57 -23.48 16.75
CA LEU A 11 34.21 -23.87 17.08
C LEU A 11 33.57 -24.65 15.94
N ASN A 12 32.59 -25.49 16.32
CA ASN A 12 31.79 -26.15 15.31
C ASN A 12 30.87 -25.13 14.60
N PRO A 13 30.38 -25.43 13.38
CA PRO A 13 29.56 -24.51 12.60
C PRO A 13 28.30 -24.05 13.34
N ASP A 14 27.66 -24.90 14.15
CA ASP A 14 26.43 -24.52 14.88
C ASP A 14 26.70 -23.48 15.96
N MET A 15 27.82 -23.62 16.70
CA MET A 15 28.21 -22.64 17.71
C MET A 15 28.59 -21.29 17.06
N SER A 16 29.32 -21.36 15.95
CA SER A 16 29.68 -20.15 15.18
C SER A 16 28.42 -19.44 14.66
N SER A 17 27.43 -20.17 14.13
CA SER A 17 26.16 -19.61 13.71
C SER A 17 25.39 -18.98 14.86
N LYS A 18 25.37 -19.61 16.05
CA LYS A 18 24.73 -19.03 17.24
C LYS A 18 25.38 -17.71 17.67
N ILE A 19 26.70 -17.60 17.59
CA ILE A 19 27.41 -16.36 17.90
C ILE A 19 27.00 -15.26 16.93
N PHE A 20 26.97 -15.51 15.61
CA PHE A 20 26.52 -14.55 14.62
C PHE A 20 25.04 -14.17 14.77
N MET A 21 24.22 -15.12 15.19
CA MET A 21 22.80 -14.88 15.44
C MET A 21 22.54 -14.09 16.74
N CYS A 22 23.54 -13.80 17.59
CA CYS A 22 23.43 -12.84 18.69
C CYS A 22 23.44 -11.38 18.23
N LEU A 23 23.78 -11.12 16.96
CA LEU A 23 23.70 -9.77 16.40
C LEU A 23 22.25 -9.29 16.36
N GLU A 24 22.03 -8.00 16.68
CA GLU A 24 20.72 -7.36 16.70
C GLU A 24 20.46 -6.53 15.44
N ASP A 25 21.49 -6.26 14.63
CA ASP A 25 21.41 -5.54 13.36
C ASP A 25 21.93 -6.39 12.20
N LEU A 26 21.14 -6.46 11.15
CA LEU A 26 21.54 -7.15 9.93
C LEU A 26 22.76 -6.51 9.26
N SER A 27 22.92 -5.19 9.40
CA SER A 27 24.08 -4.45 8.90
C SER A 27 25.40 -4.97 9.52
N ASP A 28 25.36 -5.38 10.79
CA ASP A 28 26.53 -5.95 11.43
C ASP A 28 26.86 -7.34 10.91
N LEU A 29 25.85 -8.14 10.58
CA LEU A 29 26.06 -9.45 9.93
C LEU A 29 26.66 -9.29 8.52
N VAL A 30 26.27 -8.23 7.80
CA VAL A 30 26.90 -7.87 6.51
C VAL A 30 28.36 -7.49 6.70
N ARG A 31 28.68 -6.65 7.71
CA ARG A 31 30.06 -6.31 8.07
C ARG A 31 30.89 -7.53 8.44
N VAL A 32 30.32 -8.43 9.23
CA VAL A 32 30.88 -9.73 9.57
C VAL A 32 31.25 -10.51 8.29
N SER A 33 30.41 -10.55 7.30
CA SER A 33 30.67 -11.23 6.03
C SER A 33 31.82 -10.61 5.24
N ALA A 34 32.24 -9.39 5.56
CA ALA A 34 33.36 -8.69 4.93
C ALA A 34 34.72 -8.94 5.63
N VAL A 35 34.74 -9.55 6.82
CA VAL A 35 35.96 -9.79 7.61
C VAL A 35 36.93 -10.72 6.90
N SER A 36 36.46 -11.86 6.37
CA SER A 36 37.27 -12.80 5.61
C SER A 36 36.42 -13.65 4.64
N ARG A 37 37.11 -14.33 3.73
CA ARG A 37 36.44 -15.29 2.81
C ARG A 37 35.77 -16.44 3.57
N SER A 38 36.36 -16.90 4.67
CA SER A 38 35.82 -17.97 5.52
C SER A 38 34.53 -17.52 6.19
N TRP A 39 34.53 -16.34 6.80
CA TRP A 39 33.36 -15.74 7.45
C TRP A 39 32.23 -15.50 6.45
N ARG A 40 32.53 -14.94 5.29
CA ARG A 40 31.55 -14.75 4.21
C ARG A 40 30.89 -16.05 3.79
N ARG A 41 31.71 -17.10 3.56
CA ARG A 41 31.21 -18.42 3.17
C ARG A 41 30.31 -18.99 4.25
N HIS A 42 30.70 -18.88 5.53
CA HIS A 42 29.91 -19.35 6.66
C HIS A 42 28.55 -18.65 6.73
N VAL A 43 28.50 -17.32 6.66
CA VAL A 43 27.27 -16.52 6.69
C VAL A 43 26.33 -16.88 5.54
N ILE A 44 26.87 -17.02 4.31
CA ILE A 44 26.07 -17.30 3.11
C ILE A 44 25.57 -18.74 3.12
N ALA A 45 26.47 -19.72 3.35
CA ALA A 45 26.12 -21.14 3.29
C ALA A 45 25.09 -21.56 4.35
N ASN A 46 25.07 -20.90 5.50
CA ASN A 46 24.12 -21.17 6.57
C ASN A 46 22.87 -20.26 6.51
N GLY A 47 22.72 -19.41 5.50
CA GLY A 47 21.56 -18.55 5.31
C GLY A 47 21.29 -17.60 6.50
N LEU A 48 22.37 -17.13 7.18
CA LEU A 48 22.21 -16.36 8.43
C LEU A 48 21.48 -15.05 8.23
N CYS A 49 21.62 -14.40 7.05
CA CYS A 49 20.88 -13.16 6.76
C CYS A 49 19.36 -13.38 6.69
N LYS A 50 18.93 -14.50 6.10
CA LYS A 50 17.52 -14.88 6.09
C LYS A 50 17.00 -15.11 7.51
N GLN A 51 17.71 -15.94 8.28
CA GLN A 51 17.33 -16.28 9.66
C GLN A 51 17.24 -15.03 10.53
N LEU A 52 18.23 -14.14 10.45
CA LEU A 52 18.26 -12.88 11.21
C LEU A 52 17.14 -11.93 10.74
N CYS A 53 16.92 -11.79 9.44
CA CYS A 53 15.87 -10.98 8.87
C CYS A 53 14.48 -11.42 9.36
N LEU A 54 14.18 -12.73 9.31
CA LEU A 54 12.91 -13.28 9.79
C LEU A 54 12.72 -13.11 11.30
N ARG A 55 13.80 -13.12 12.07
CA ARG A 55 13.76 -12.84 13.51
C ARG A 55 13.48 -11.37 13.82
N LEU A 56 14.11 -10.45 13.08
CA LEU A 56 13.97 -9.00 13.30
C LEU A 56 12.68 -8.42 12.76
N PHE A 57 12.09 -9.06 11.74
CA PHE A 57 10.90 -8.60 11.06
C PHE A 57 9.79 -9.66 11.06
N PRO A 58 9.07 -9.82 12.19
CA PRO A 58 8.00 -10.82 12.34
C PRO A 58 6.91 -10.70 11.27
N GLN A 59 6.69 -9.49 10.71
CA GLN A 59 5.73 -9.26 9.62
C GLN A 59 6.02 -10.04 8.35
N LEU A 60 7.23 -10.59 8.21
CA LEU A 60 7.62 -11.50 7.11
C LEU A 60 7.11 -12.94 7.30
N TYR A 61 6.44 -13.27 8.42
CA TYR A 61 5.97 -14.63 8.69
C TYR A 61 5.04 -15.21 7.60
N LYS A 62 4.39 -14.34 6.82
CA LYS A 62 3.53 -14.73 5.70
C LYS A 62 4.28 -14.84 4.36
N VAL A 63 5.56 -14.44 4.32
CA VAL A 63 6.37 -14.46 3.11
C VAL A 63 7.13 -15.79 3.06
N ASP A 64 6.78 -16.65 2.12
CA ASP A 64 7.42 -17.94 1.98
C ASP A 64 8.82 -17.83 1.40
N ASN A 65 8.99 -16.95 0.41
CA ASN A 65 10.26 -16.76 -0.29
C ASN A 65 10.52 -15.31 -0.68
N VAL A 66 11.80 -14.95 -0.67
CA VAL A 66 12.31 -13.70 -1.26
C VAL A 66 13.31 -14.10 -2.34
N ILE A 67 13.00 -13.82 -3.61
CA ILE A 67 13.79 -14.26 -4.76
C ILE A 67 14.29 -13.07 -5.60
N GLU A 68 15.47 -13.24 -6.18
CA GLU A 68 16.02 -12.32 -7.16
C GLU A 68 15.58 -12.73 -8.58
N LEU A 69 14.92 -11.83 -9.32
CA LEU A 69 14.60 -12.06 -10.73
C LEU A 69 15.88 -11.97 -11.56
N THR A 70 16.43 -13.12 -11.89
CA THR A 70 17.58 -13.17 -12.82
C THR A 70 17.11 -13.17 -14.26
N SER A 71 17.50 -12.15 -15.02
CA SER A 71 17.43 -12.12 -16.49
C SER A 71 18.52 -13.01 -17.12
N SER A 72 18.70 -14.25 -16.67
CA SER A 72 19.73 -15.10 -17.26
C SER A 72 19.15 -16.09 -18.26
N THR A 73 19.20 -15.73 -19.51
CA THR A 73 19.11 -16.58 -20.70
C THR A 73 20.35 -17.47 -20.87
N LYS A 74 20.82 -18.16 -19.82
CA LYS A 74 21.88 -19.19 -19.98
C LYS A 74 21.31 -20.53 -19.58
N ASN A 75 21.37 -21.45 -20.54
CA ASN A 75 20.89 -22.85 -20.41
C ASN A 75 21.46 -23.51 -19.15
N PRO A 76 20.63 -24.23 -18.36
CA PRO A 76 21.03 -24.88 -17.12
C PRO A 76 22.02 -26.04 -17.28
N ALA A 77 22.34 -26.42 -18.49
CA ALA A 77 23.01 -27.69 -18.79
C ALA A 77 24.55 -27.71 -18.59
N GLU A 78 25.20 -26.58 -18.26
CA GLU A 78 26.68 -26.52 -18.22
C GLU A 78 27.29 -26.15 -16.85
N VAL A 79 26.52 -26.05 -15.77
CA VAL A 79 27.07 -25.65 -14.47
C VAL A 79 27.01 -26.82 -13.48
N GLY A 80 28.15 -27.26 -13.00
CA GLY A 80 28.24 -28.31 -11.97
C GLY A 80 27.40 -27.97 -10.73
N SER A 81 26.74 -28.96 -10.16
CA SER A 81 25.74 -28.85 -9.08
C SER A 81 26.19 -28.03 -7.87
N SER A 82 27.48 -28.06 -7.49
CA SER A 82 28.01 -27.28 -6.35
C SER A 82 28.03 -25.76 -6.61
N ASN A 83 28.37 -25.36 -7.82
CA ASN A 83 28.38 -23.93 -8.20
C ASN A 83 26.97 -23.34 -8.30
N PHE A 84 25.98 -24.16 -8.59
CA PHE A 84 24.57 -23.74 -8.62
C PHE A 84 24.05 -23.42 -7.22
N MET A 85 24.26 -24.32 -6.26
CA MET A 85 23.81 -24.12 -4.86
C MET A 85 24.46 -22.88 -4.22
N GLU A 86 25.76 -22.67 -4.45
CA GLU A 86 26.46 -21.49 -3.92
C GLU A 86 25.91 -20.17 -4.52
N ARG A 87 25.56 -20.18 -5.80
CA ARG A 87 24.92 -19.02 -6.45
C ARG A 87 23.54 -18.70 -5.89
N GLU A 88 22.71 -19.72 -5.65
CA GLU A 88 21.37 -19.52 -5.09
C GLU A 88 21.46 -19.01 -3.65
N SER A 89 22.34 -19.56 -2.81
CA SER A 89 22.57 -19.05 -1.45
C SER A 89 23.08 -17.60 -1.45
N LEU A 90 23.89 -17.22 -2.42
CA LEU A 90 24.35 -15.82 -2.57
C LEU A 90 23.21 -14.87 -2.97
N LYS A 91 22.32 -15.29 -3.88
CA LYS A 91 21.15 -14.51 -4.26
C LYS A 91 20.19 -14.33 -3.06
N GLU A 92 19.91 -15.41 -2.34
CA GLU A 92 19.08 -15.35 -1.14
C GLU A 92 19.69 -14.41 -0.10
N HIS A 93 20.99 -14.51 0.17
CA HIS A 93 21.71 -13.61 1.08
C HIS A 93 21.53 -12.12 0.68
N ARG A 94 21.71 -11.80 -0.61
CA ARG A 94 21.57 -10.43 -1.13
C ARG A 94 20.13 -9.94 -1.02
N ALA A 95 19.16 -10.77 -1.39
CA ALA A 95 17.74 -10.43 -1.38
C ALA A 95 17.24 -10.10 0.05
N TYR A 96 17.56 -10.95 1.03
CA TYR A 96 17.17 -10.68 2.43
C TYR A 96 17.92 -9.52 3.06
N THR A 97 19.18 -9.31 2.70
CA THR A 97 19.94 -8.12 3.15
C THR A 97 19.31 -6.84 2.62
N PHE A 98 18.92 -6.82 1.36
CA PHE A 98 18.31 -5.64 0.75
C PHE A 98 16.89 -5.40 1.27
N LEU A 99 16.11 -6.46 1.49
CA LEU A 99 14.77 -6.37 2.10
C LEU A 99 14.83 -5.74 3.50
N ALA A 100 15.75 -6.21 4.34
CA ALA A 100 15.94 -5.64 5.68
C ALA A 100 16.32 -4.15 5.63
N ARG A 101 17.17 -3.76 4.67
CA ARG A 101 17.46 -2.34 4.43
C ARG A 101 16.20 -1.57 4.04
N GLY A 102 15.33 -2.13 3.20
CA GLY A 102 14.05 -1.52 2.84
C GLY A 102 13.18 -1.26 4.06
N PHE A 103 13.15 -2.18 5.00
CA PHE A 103 12.35 -2.07 6.21
C PHE A 103 12.90 -1.06 7.22
N THR A 104 14.20 -0.82 7.24
CA THR A 104 14.85 0.06 8.22
C THR A 104 15.19 1.44 7.68
N SER A 105 15.67 1.53 6.44
CA SER A 105 16.34 2.71 5.91
C SER A 105 15.56 3.46 4.83
N PHE A 106 14.57 2.81 4.15
CA PHE A 106 13.76 3.53 3.17
C PHE A 106 12.92 4.61 3.84
N ALA A 107 12.69 5.71 3.12
CA ALA A 107 12.00 6.87 3.65
C ALA A 107 10.57 6.54 4.11
N VAL A 108 10.20 7.03 5.30
CA VAL A 108 8.82 7.02 5.79
C VAL A 108 8.08 8.18 5.14
N LYS A 109 6.93 7.91 4.53
CA LYS A 109 6.14 8.90 3.82
C LYS A 109 4.66 8.55 3.82
N GLN A 110 3.84 9.49 3.34
CA GLN A 110 2.45 9.24 2.96
C GLN A 110 2.41 8.25 1.79
N LEU A 111 1.56 7.23 1.89
CA LEU A 111 1.51 6.10 0.95
C LEU A 111 0.27 6.08 0.05
N ILE A 112 -0.75 6.91 0.26
CA ILE A 112 -1.94 6.92 -0.60
C ILE A 112 -1.56 7.53 -1.95
N ALA A 113 -1.78 6.77 -3.03
CA ALA A 113 -1.66 7.27 -4.39
C ALA A 113 -2.99 7.81 -4.91
N ASP A 114 -4.05 7.01 -4.76
CA ASP A 114 -5.38 7.35 -5.27
C ASP A 114 -6.49 6.78 -4.38
N PRO A 115 -7.63 7.44 -4.26
CA PRO A 115 -8.83 6.87 -3.67
C PRO A 115 -9.49 5.95 -4.70
N ILE A 116 -9.99 4.80 -4.26
CA ILE A 116 -10.68 3.84 -5.15
C ILE A 116 -12.17 3.98 -5.00
N ALA A 117 -12.67 3.88 -3.77
CA ALA A 117 -14.10 3.80 -3.50
C ALA A 117 -14.46 4.14 -2.06
N ALA A 118 -15.63 4.74 -1.88
CA ALA A 118 -16.35 4.80 -0.61
C ALA A 118 -17.56 3.87 -0.66
N SER A 119 -18.01 3.30 0.47
CA SER A 119 -19.20 2.45 0.52
C SER A 119 -20.47 3.20 0.15
N SER A 120 -20.52 4.48 0.51
CA SER A 120 -21.57 5.42 0.10
C SER A 120 -20.98 6.83 -0.05
N THR A 121 -21.69 7.71 -0.74
CA THR A 121 -21.39 9.15 -0.82
C THR A 121 -22.72 9.89 -0.90
N ASP A 122 -22.90 10.92 -0.10
CA ASP A 122 -24.16 11.67 -0.05
C ASP A 122 -24.32 12.53 -1.31
N ASN A 123 -23.52 13.56 -1.45
CA ASN A 123 -23.55 14.45 -2.61
C ASN A 123 -22.33 14.17 -3.50
N PHE A 124 -22.50 13.38 -4.53
CA PHE A 124 -21.44 13.13 -5.50
C PHE A 124 -21.56 14.13 -6.68
N PRO A 125 -20.43 14.70 -7.15
CA PRO A 125 -19.03 14.51 -6.72
C PRO A 125 -18.55 15.41 -5.58
N GLU A 126 -19.34 16.35 -5.08
CA GLU A 126 -18.95 17.43 -4.17
C GLU A 126 -18.43 16.93 -2.82
N GLU A 127 -18.92 15.77 -2.35
CA GLU A 127 -18.53 15.16 -1.07
C GLU A 127 -17.87 13.78 -1.29
N SER A 128 -17.10 13.65 -2.38
CA SER A 128 -16.48 12.38 -2.73
C SER A 128 -15.24 12.05 -1.89
N ILE A 129 -14.83 10.78 -1.90
CA ILE A 129 -13.63 10.30 -1.21
C ILE A 129 -12.35 11.03 -1.65
N ASP A 130 -12.34 11.65 -2.84
CA ASP A 130 -11.21 12.45 -3.34
C ASP A 130 -10.82 13.59 -2.40
N HIS A 131 -11.81 14.17 -1.73
CA HIS A 131 -11.59 15.26 -0.78
C HIS A 131 -10.79 14.83 0.45
N THR A 132 -10.77 13.54 0.79
CA THR A 132 -10.00 13.03 1.94
C THR A 132 -8.48 13.00 1.72
N LEU A 133 -8.01 13.33 0.53
CA LEU A 133 -6.56 13.34 0.21
C LEU A 133 -5.90 14.70 0.49
N ASN A 134 -6.69 15.73 0.74
CA ASN A 134 -6.18 17.07 1.01
C ASN A 134 -6.47 17.44 2.48
N PRO A 135 -5.44 17.78 3.29
CA PRO A 135 -5.62 18.14 4.70
C PRO A 135 -6.37 19.49 4.90
N SER A 136 -6.69 20.20 3.82
CA SER A 136 -7.44 21.46 3.91
C SER A 136 -8.92 21.20 4.14
N GLU A 137 -9.49 21.80 5.18
CA GLU A 137 -10.93 21.75 5.47
C GLU A 137 -11.77 22.50 4.44
N THR A 138 -11.13 23.27 3.55
CA THR A 138 -11.80 24.06 2.51
C THR A 138 -11.10 23.92 1.16
N ALA A 139 -11.90 23.81 0.11
CA ALA A 139 -11.47 23.93 -1.27
C ALA A 139 -12.09 25.25 -1.85
N GLY A 140 -11.29 26.31 -1.91
CA GLY A 140 -11.76 27.64 -2.24
C GLY A 140 -12.72 28.19 -1.16
N ARG A 141 -14.01 28.34 -1.50
CA ARG A 141 -15.05 28.83 -0.57
C ARG A 141 -15.95 27.72 -0.02
N ARG A 142 -15.73 26.47 -0.37
CA ARG A 142 -16.55 25.32 0.05
C ARG A 142 -15.79 24.47 1.04
N ALA A 143 -16.53 23.80 1.93
CA ALA A 143 -15.98 22.77 2.80
C ALA A 143 -15.47 21.59 1.95
N SER A 144 -14.33 21.00 2.34
CA SER A 144 -13.70 19.88 1.65
C SER A 144 -13.70 18.67 2.58
N TYR A 145 -14.56 17.70 2.28
CA TYR A 145 -14.72 16.47 3.08
C TYR A 145 -15.45 15.40 2.26
N TRP A 146 -15.33 14.16 2.69
CA TRP A 146 -16.22 13.08 2.25
C TRP A 146 -17.37 12.94 3.25
N SER A 147 -18.59 12.73 2.72
CA SER A 147 -19.78 12.40 3.52
C SER A 147 -20.39 11.07 3.09
N SER A 148 -20.72 10.24 4.08
CA SER A 148 -21.54 9.05 3.88
C SER A 148 -22.99 9.44 3.56
N LYS A 149 -23.76 8.54 2.95
CA LYS A 149 -25.23 8.66 2.96
C LYS A 149 -25.78 8.58 4.39
N GLY A 150 -26.86 9.31 4.64
CA GLY A 150 -27.60 9.26 5.90
C GLY A 150 -28.18 7.87 6.17
N GLN A 151 -28.13 7.42 7.43
CA GLN A 151 -28.67 6.15 7.87
C GLN A 151 -29.51 6.31 9.14
N SER A 152 -30.65 5.65 9.21
CA SER A 152 -31.46 5.60 10.42
C SER A 152 -30.84 4.68 11.50
N ASN A 153 -30.13 3.64 11.08
CA ASN A 153 -29.42 2.74 11.96
C ASN A 153 -27.95 3.18 12.12
N PRO A 154 -27.53 3.65 13.32
CA PRO A 154 -26.16 4.11 13.53
C PRO A 154 -25.10 2.99 13.50
N ALA A 155 -25.51 1.72 13.51
CA ALA A 155 -24.58 0.59 13.48
C ALA A 155 -24.10 0.24 12.07
N VAL A 156 -24.71 0.79 11.01
CA VAL A 156 -24.28 0.53 9.63
C VAL A 156 -22.89 1.13 9.40
N PRO A 157 -21.86 0.29 9.09
CA PRO A 157 -20.51 0.76 8.87
C PRO A 157 -20.37 1.46 7.51
N GLU A 158 -19.31 2.25 7.38
CA GLU A 158 -18.86 2.81 6.12
C GLU A 158 -17.41 2.40 5.83
N THR A 159 -17.05 2.40 4.56
CA THR A 159 -15.69 2.06 4.15
C THR A 159 -15.14 3.06 3.14
N LEU A 160 -13.85 3.41 3.32
CA LEU A 160 -13.05 4.17 2.39
C LEU A 160 -11.90 3.29 1.91
N THR A 161 -11.78 3.10 0.59
CA THR A 161 -10.77 2.21 0.01
C THR A 161 -9.80 3.01 -0.85
N TYR A 162 -8.50 2.80 -0.63
CA TYR A 162 -7.40 3.52 -1.25
C TYR A 162 -6.43 2.57 -1.95
N LYS A 163 -5.84 3.05 -3.05
CA LYS A 163 -4.66 2.48 -3.68
C LYS A 163 -3.42 3.12 -3.06
N LEU A 164 -2.47 2.28 -2.67
CA LEU A 164 -1.16 2.74 -2.21
C LEU A 164 -0.23 3.01 -3.40
N ASP A 165 0.81 3.78 -3.18
CA ASP A 165 1.81 4.18 -4.18
C ASP A 165 2.68 3.01 -4.67
N SER A 166 2.63 1.89 -3.96
CA SER A 166 3.34 0.67 -4.31
C SER A 166 2.52 -0.57 -3.93
N ASP A 167 2.74 -1.66 -4.68
CA ASP A 167 2.13 -2.95 -4.39
C ASP A 167 2.73 -3.62 -3.14
N VAL A 168 3.89 -3.16 -2.67
CA VAL A 168 4.52 -3.65 -1.44
C VAL A 168 4.86 -2.46 -0.55
N CYS A 169 4.15 -2.35 0.58
CA CYS A 169 4.32 -1.27 1.55
C CYS A 169 4.42 -1.83 2.97
N LEU A 170 5.26 -1.21 3.80
CA LEU A 170 5.32 -1.43 5.24
C LEU A 170 4.59 -0.27 5.93
N ILE A 171 3.40 -0.54 6.47
CA ILE A 171 2.52 0.47 7.06
C ILE A 171 2.73 0.54 8.55
N ASN A 172 2.96 1.73 9.09
CA ASN A 172 3.22 1.99 10.49
C ASN A 172 1.98 2.51 11.23
N GLU A 173 1.30 3.48 10.62
CA GLU A 173 0.19 4.18 11.25
C GLU A 173 -0.77 4.76 10.21
N ILE A 174 -1.98 5.02 10.64
CA ILE A 174 -3.01 5.67 9.86
C ILE A 174 -3.50 6.90 10.63
N ASN A 175 -3.67 8.01 9.94
CA ASN A 175 -4.16 9.25 10.51
C ASN A 175 -5.50 9.61 9.86
N ILE A 176 -6.50 9.96 10.67
CA ILE A 176 -7.84 10.32 10.19
C ILE A 176 -8.32 11.56 10.92
N GLN A 177 -8.83 12.53 10.17
CA GLN A 177 -9.48 13.71 10.70
C GLN A 177 -10.97 13.68 10.39
N PRO A 178 -11.85 13.60 11.40
CA PRO A 178 -13.29 13.80 11.23
C PRO A 178 -13.60 15.21 10.76
N PHE A 179 -14.74 15.40 10.12
CA PHE A 179 -15.20 16.70 9.68
C PHE A 179 -16.08 17.37 10.75
N GLN A 180 -15.83 18.64 11.01
CA GLN A 180 -16.69 19.53 11.78
C GLN A 180 -17.51 20.43 10.85
N ALA A 181 -18.82 20.34 10.93
CA ALA A 181 -19.69 21.15 10.11
C ALA A 181 -19.82 22.58 10.67
N PHE A 182 -18.85 23.44 10.37
CA PHE A 182 -18.79 24.83 10.84
C PHE A 182 -19.91 25.73 10.28
N PHE A 183 -20.65 25.25 9.29
CA PHE A 183 -21.82 25.92 8.72
C PHE A 183 -23.14 25.45 9.35
N GLN A 184 -23.11 24.47 10.26
CA GLN A 184 -24.30 24.01 10.99
C GLN A 184 -24.33 24.56 12.41
N TRP A 185 -25.52 24.79 12.91
CA TRP A 185 -25.71 25.24 14.29
C TRP A 185 -25.16 24.20 15.28
N GLY A 186 -24.48 24.65 16.35
CA GLY A 186 -23.84 23.75 17.31
C GLY A 186 -22.51 23.15 16.85
N LEU A 187 -22.04 23.45 15.62
CA LEU A 187 -20.75 23.00 15.07
C LEU A 187 -20.53 21.49 15.23
N PRO A 188 -21.47 20.63 14.80
CA PRO A 188 -21.40 19.17 15.04
C PRO A 188 -20.19 18.54 14.35
N ILE A 189 -19.61 17.52 15.01
CA ILE A 189 -18.52 16.73 14.47
C ILE A 189 -19.09 15.36 14.07
N TYR A 190 -18.98 15.04 12.78
CA TYR A 190 -19.47 13.79 12.22
C TYR A 190 -18.36 12.73 12.18
N SER A 191 -18.15 12.02 13.30
CA SER A 191 -17.15 10.97 13.40
C SER A 191 -17.76 9.57 13.55
N ALA A 192 -16.94 8.54 13.41
CA ALA A 192 -17.25 7.17 13.80
C ALA A 192 -16.95 6.94 15.29
N LYS A 193 -17.50 5.87 15.89
CA LYS A 193 -17.13 5.44 17.25
C LYS A 193 -15.79 4.75 17.28
N ALA A 194 -15.49 3.97 16.24
CA ALA A 194 -14.25 3.23 16.09
C ALA A 194 -13.87 3.10 14.62
N VAL A 195 -12.61 2.79 14.39
CA VAL A 195 -12.08 2.49 13.06
C VAL A 195 -11.36 1.14 13.06
N ARG A 196 -11.37 0.47 11.92
CA ARG A 196 -10.65 -0.76 11.67
C ARG A 196 -10.00 -0.69 10.29
N PHE A 197 -8.84 -1.30 10.15
CA PHE A 197 -8.04 -1.22 8.93
C PHE A 197 -7.90 -2.59 8.29
N ARG A 198 -8.11 -2.65 6.98
CA ARG A 198 -7.90 -3.87 6.19
C ARG A 198 -6.89 -3.60 5.10
N MET A 199 -5.99 -4.54 4.86
CA MET A 199 -4.99 -4.48 3.81
C MET A 199 -5.07 -5.74 2.96
N GLY A 200 -4.85 -5.59 1.66
CA GLY A 200 -4.97 -6.71 0.75
C GLY A 200 -4.66 -6.35 -0.70
N HIS A 201 -5.23 -7.12 -1.60
CA HIS A 201 -5.02 -6.97 -3.02
C HIS A 201 -6.33 -7.12 -3.80
N VAL A 202 -6.32 -6.70 -5.06
CA VAL A 202 -7.42 -6.94 -5.98
C VAL A 202 -7.48 -8.43 -6.31
N LYS A 203 -8.67 -9.00 -6.25
CA LYS A 203 -8.93 -10.38 -6.66
C LYS A 203 -8.66 -10.53 -8.16
N ARG A 204 -7.87 -11.52 -8.53
CA ARG A 204 -7.62 -11.80 -9.95
C ARG A 204 -8.93 -12.26 -10.61
N PRO A 205 -9.31 -11.71 -11.79
CA PRO A 205 -10.48 -12.20 -12.51
C PRO A 205 -10.29 -13.68 -12.80
N LYS A 206 -11.27 -14.51 -12.45
CA LYS A 206 -11.29 -15.89 -12.94
C LYS A 206 -11.46 -15.86 -14.47
N PRO A 207 -10.71 -16.69 -15.21
CA PRO A 207 -10.98 -16.83 -16.64
C PRO A 207 -12.46 -17.20 -16.83
N PRO A 208 -13.17 -16.60 -17.82
CA PRO A 208 -14.60 -16.80 -17.98
C PRO A 208 -14.90 -18.26 -18.26
N ALA A 209 -15.47 -18.97 -17.30
CA ALA A 209 -16.12 -20.25 -17.51
C ALA A 209 -17.51 -19.97 -18.09
N GLY A 210 -17.57 -19.84 -19.43
CA GLY A 210 -18.73 -19.93 -20.28
C GLY A 210 -20.05 -19.34 -19.74
N HIS A 211 -20.24 -18.06 -19.81
CA HIS A 211 -21.40 -17.25 -20.18
C HIS A 211 -21.14 -15.78 -19.83
N PRO A 212 -21.36 -14.83 -20.74
CA PRO A 212 -21.04 -13.41 -20.50
C PRO A 212 -21.95 -12.70 -19.47
N LEU A 213 -22.99 -13.35 -18.98
CA LEU A 213 -23.97 -12.75 -18.08
C LEU A 213 -23.69 -12.94 -16.58
N ASP A 214 -22.77 -13.83 -16.19
CA ASP A 214 -22.44 -14.09 -14.79
C ASP A 214 -21.42 -13.11 -14.19
N VAL A 215 -20.84 -12.22 -14.99
CA VAL A 215 -19.78 -11.29 -14.58
C VAL A 215 -20.34 -10.03 -13.90
N LEU A 216 -21.66 -9.78 -13.94
CA LEU A 216 -22.28 -8.52 -13.56
C LEU A 216 -22.73 -8.43 -12.07
N GLN A 217 -22.49 -9.44 -11.23
CA GLN A 217 -23.03 -9.48 -9.86
C GLN A 217 -22.02 -9.42 -8.72
N ASP A 218 -20.72 -9.35 -8.98
CA ASP A 218 -19.75 -9.17 -7.91
C ASP A 218 -19.81 -7.73 -7.38
N SER A 219 -20.24 -7.56 -6.11
CA SER A 219 -20.22 -6.27 -5.43
C SER A 219 -18.76 -5.78 -5.32
N VAL A 220 -18.55 -4.47 -5.24
CA VAL A 220 -17.21 -3.87 -5.05
C VAL A 220 -16.47 -4.47 -3.85
N HIS A 221 -17.21 -4.90 -2.82
CA HIS A 221 -16.66 -5.59 -1.65
C HIS A 221 -16.04 -6.95 -1.99
N ASP A 222 -16.55 -7.65 -3.00
CA ASP A 222 -16.06 -8.96 -3.42
C ASP A 222 -14.84 -8.86 -4.37
N SER A 223 -14.47 -7.65 -4.77
CA SER A 223 -13.34 -7.40 -5.67
C SER A 223 -11.98 -7.44 -4.97
N PHE A 224 -11.93 -7.53 -3.65
CA PHE A 224 -10.69 -7.51 -2.87
C PHE A 224 -10.54 -8.77 -2.02
N VAL A 225 -9.29 -9.18 -1.85
CA VAL A 225 -8.86 -10.22 -0.90
C VAL A 225 -8.12 -9.54 0.24
N TRP A 226 -8.65 -9.65 1.46
CA TRP A 226 -8.05 -9.05 2.65
C TRP A 226 -7.06 -10.03 3.29
N THR A 227 -5.79 -9.65 3.36
CA THR A 227 -4.70 -10.44 3.94
C THR A 227 -4.41 -10.06 5.40
N TYR A 228 -4.82 -8.85 5.81
CA TYR A 228 -4.71 -8.35 7.16
C TYR A 228 -5.96 -7.57 7.55
N THR A 229 -6.36 -7.72 8.80
CA THR A 229 -7.42 -6.91 9.44
C THR A 229 -6.94 -6.55 10.84
N SER A 230 -6.96 -5.26 11.17
CA SER A 230 -6.55 -4.77 12.49
C SER A 230 -7.61 -5.03 13.56
N GLU A 231 -7.25 -4.78 14.81
CA GLU A 231 -8.21 -4.54 15.89
C GLU A 231 -9.00 -3.26 15.63
N GLU A 232 -10.06 -3.05 16.41
CA GLU A 232 -10.83 -1.82 16.39
C GLU A 232 -10.17 -0.78 17.29
N PHE A 233 -9.91 0.39 16.73
CA PHE A 233 -9.37 1.53 17.47
C PHE A 233 -10.51 2.50 17.81
N PRO A 234 -10.65 2.93 19.08
CA PRO A 234 -11.65 3.95 19.43
C PRO A 234 -11.32 5.28 18.75
N MET A 235 -12.33 5.93 18.19
CA MET A 235 -12.20 7.23 17.54
C MET A 235 -12.87 8.30 18.38
N ALA A 236 -12.18 9.40 18.66
CA ALA A 236 -12.73 10.52 19.41
C ALA A 236 -13.62 11.40 18.49
N GLN A 237 -14.67 11.98 19.06
CA GLN A 237 -15.52 12.96 18.38
C GLN A 237 -14.88 14.36 18.51
N GLU A 238 -13.74 14.52 17.84
CA GLU A 238 -12.91 15.72 17.88
C GLU A 238 -12.43 16.09 16.48
N ASN A 239 -12.50 17.38 16.13
CA ASN A 239 -11.97 17.89 14.87
C ASN A 239 -10.44 18.08 14.97
N ARG A 240 -9.72 16.98 14.96
CA ARG A 240 -8.26 16.95 14.89
C ARG A 240 -7.80 15.70 14.16
N LEU A 241 -6.59 15.75 13.64
CA LEU A 241 -5.95 14.58 13.09
C LEU A 241 -5.68 13.55 14.21
N GLN A 242 -6.32 12.40 14.15
CA GLN A 242 -6.21 11.33 15.13
C GLN A 242 -5.28 10.25 14.59
N ASN A 243 -4.25 9.92 15.37
CA ASN A 243 -3.25 8.94 15.01
C ASN A 243 -3.64 7.54 15.52
N PHE A 244 -3.70 6.57 14.61
CA PHE A 244 -3.94 5.16 14.88
C PHE A 244 -2.69 4.37 14.55
N LYS A 245 -1.85 4.19 15.57
CA LYS A 245 -0.60 3.45 15.44
C LYS A 245 -0.86 1.96 15.52
N LEU A 246 -0.41 1.22 14.51
CA LEU A 246 -0.47 -0.23 14.54
C LEU A 246 0.48 -0.79 15.60
N PRO A 247 0.13 -1.88 16.32
CA PRO A 247 0.99 -2.49 17.34
C PRO A 247 2.37 -2.84 16.80
N GLU A 248 2.41 -3.34 15.57
CA GLU A 248 3.62 -3.60 14.78
C GLU A 248 3.42 -3.11 13.36
N PRO A 249 4.49 -2.70 12.65
CA PRO A 249 4.38 -2.37 11.25
C PRO A 249 3.83 -3.54 10.44
N VAL A 250 2.88 -3.30 9.54
CA VAL A 250 2.21 -4.34 8.76
C VAL A 250 2.68 -4.31 7.31
N LEU A 251 3.09 -5.48 6.80
CA LEU A 251 3.44 -5.64 5.40
C LEU A 251 2.16 -5.80 4.56
N CYS A 252 1.83 -4.76 3.81
CA CYS A 252 0.76 -4.76 2.81
C CYS A 252 1.30 -5.22 1.47
N ILE A 253 0.69 -6.26 0.89
CA ILE A 253 1.02 -6.75 -0.45
C ILE A 253 -0.23 -6.69 -1.32
N GLY A 254 -0.06 -6.12 -2.52
CA GLY A 254 -1.14 -5.80 -3.45
C GLY A 254 -1.60 -4.35 -3.39
N GLY A 255 -1.06 -3.54 -2.45
CA GLY A 255 -1.21 -2.10 -2.42
C GLY A 255 -2.64 -1.58 -2.25
N ILE A 256 -3.53 -2.35 -1.61
CA ILE A 256 -4.91 -1.92 -1.32
C ILE A 256 -5.08 -1.78 0.18
N MET A 257 -5.62 -0.65 0.60
CA MET A 257 -5.99 -0.39 1.98
C MET A 257 -7.42 0.10 2.10
N GLN A 258 -8.13 -0.42 3.10
CA GLN A 258 -9.49 0.00 3.44
C GLN A 258 -9.55 0.48 4.88
N VAL A 259 -10.15 1.66 5.07
CA VAL A 259 -10.57 2.21 6.36
C VAL A 259 -12.03 1.85 6.54
N GLU A 260 -12.36 1.12 7.60
CA GLU A 260 -13.71 0.78 7.99
C GLU A 260 -14.11 1.65 9.18
N LEU A 261 -15.15 2.46 9.01
CA LEU A 261 -15.67 3.41 9.98
C LEU A 261 -16.89 2.80 10.66
N LEU A 262 -16.78 2.56 11.96
CA LEU A 262 -17.72 1.76 12.74
C LEU A 262 -18.53 2.64 13.69
N GLY A 263 -19.85 2.54 13.60
CA GLY A 263 -20.78 3.24 14.49
C GLY A 263 -20.80 4.76 14.23
N ARG A 264 -21.97 5.26 13.83
CA ARG A 264 -22.22 6.67 13.59
C ARG A 264 -22.54 7.35 14.91
N VAL A 265 -22.00 8.54 15.17
CA VAL A 265 -22.18 9.25 16.44
C VAL A 265 -23.18 10.39 16.26
N GLN A 266 -22.99 11.22 15.25
CA GLN A 266 -23.73 12.47 15.04
C GLN A 266 -24.95 12.24 14.18
N ARG A 267 -26.10 12.76 14.65
CA ARG A 267 -27.37 12.81 13.95
C ARG A 267 -27.58 14.23 13.41
N GLN A 268 -27.96 14.34 12.15
CA GLN A 268 -28.32 15.63 11.56
C GLN A 268 -29.73 16.02 12.00
N GLU A 269 -29.95 17.29 12.33
CA GLU A 269 -31.22 17.77 12.84
C GLU A 269 -32.31 17.85 11.76
N MET A 270 -31.93 18.18 10.52
CA MET A 270 -32.87 18.43 9.43
C MET A 270 -33.62 17.17 8.99
N ASP A 271 -32.93 16.04 8.84
CA ASP A 271 -33.49 14.77 8.34
C ASP A 271 -33.55 13.66 9.38
N SER A 272 -32.94 13.90 10.54
CA SER A 272 -32.87 12.95 11.63
C SER A 272 -32.09 11.67 11.31
N LEU A 273 -31.18 11.70 10.33
CA LEU A 273 -30.30 10.59 9.97
C LEU A 273 -28.89 10.75 10.57
N PHE A 274 -28.20 9.62 10.69
CA PHE A 274 -26.83 9.59 11.17
C PHE A 274 -25.85 9.59 9.99
N TYR A 275 -24.79 10.40 10.09
CA TYR A 275 -23.75 10.55 9.08
C TYR A 275 -22.36 10.29 9.66
N ILE A 276 -21.42 9.95 8.78
CA ILE A 276 -19.97 10.01 9.03
C ILE A 276 -19.35 10.87 7.95
N CYS A 277 -18.58 11.87 8.38
CA CYS A 277 -17.84 12.75 7.46
C CYS A 277 -16.36 12.77 7.83
N VAL A 278 -15.49 12.70 6.83
CA VAL A 278 -14.04 12.67 6.99
C VAL A 278 -13.40 13.76 6.14
N THR A 279 -12.60 14.61 6.79
CA THR A 279 -11.84 15.67 6.12
C THR A 279 -10.58 15.11 5.47
N TYR A 280 -9.81 14.29 6.22
CA TYR A 280 -8.50 13.85 5.77
C TYR A 280 -8.16 12.44 6.22
N VAL A 281 -7.50 11.70 5.34
CA VAL A 281 -6.92 10.38 5.62
C VAL A 281 -5.49 10.34 5.14
N GLU A 282 -4.59 9.90 5.99
CA GLU A 282 -3.18 9.70 5.69
C GLU A 282 -2.76 8.30 6.14
N ILE A 283 -1.99 7.60 5.30
CA ILE A 283 -1.40 6.29 5.58
C ILE A 283 0.10 6.46 5.56
N VAL A 284 0.75 6.24 6.70
CA VAL A 284 2.18 6.51 6.87
C VAL A 284 2.97 5.22 6.97
N GLY A 285 4.03 5.15 6.18
CA GLY A 285 4.89 3.97 6.16
C GLY A 285 6.02 4.06 5.14
N ARG A 286 6.54 2.89 4.75
CA ARG A 286 7.61 2.77 3.75
C ARG A 286 7.10 2.08 2.50
N SER A 287 7.31 2.68 1.34
CA SER A 287 7.13 2.03 0.05
C SER A 287 8.33 1.15 -0.23
N ILE A 288 8.12 -0.15 -0.39
CA ILE A 288 9.18 -1.11 -0.69
C ILE A 288 9.32 -1.30 -2.21
N GLY A 289 8.24 -1.11 -2.97
CA GLY A 289 8.35 -0.95 -4.43
C GLY A 289 8.89 0.44 -4.83
N PRO A 290 9.44 0.59 -6.02
CA PRO A 290 9.54 -0.39 -7.12
C PRO A 290 10.69 -1.40 -6.95
N ALA A 291 11.44 -1.39 -5.84
CA ALA A 291 12.56 -2.30 -5.61
C ALA A 291 12.10 -3.76 -5.48
N PHE A 292 10.91 -3.97 -4.93
CA PHE A 292 10.27 -5.28 -4.78
C PHE A 292 8.87 -5.31 -5.38
N SER A 293 8.47 -6.48 -5.87
CA SER A 293 7.07 -6.80 -6.17
C SER A 293 6.61 -8.01 -5.37
N GLY A 294 5.33 -8.02 -5.00
CA GLY A 294 4.68 -9.16 -4.36
C GLY A 294 3.98 -10.04 -5.40
N ASP A 295 4.15 -11.35 -5.28
CA ASP A 295 3.40 -12.34 -6.06
C ASP A 295 2.64 -13.24 -5.09
N ILE A 296 1.32 -13.26 -5.25
CA ILE A 296 0.41 -14.05 -4.43
C ILE A 296 -0.17 -15.15 -5.30
N ASP A 297 0.12 -16.38 -4.94
CA ASP A 297 -0.58 -17.52 -5.52
C ASP A 297 -1.87 -17.79 -4.72
N GLU A 298 -3.01 -17.47 -5.32
CA GLU A 298 -4.32 -17.64 -4.67
C GLU A 298 -4.67 -19.10 -4.38
N HIS A 299 -4.06 -20.08 -5.09
CA HIS A 299 -4.35 -21.50 -4.90
C HIS A 299 -3.59 -22.07 -3.70
N SER A 300 -2.28 -21.82 -3.63
CA SER A 300 -1.43 -22.27 -2.53
C SER A 300 -1.45 -21.31 -1.34
N LYS A 301 -1.98 -20.08 -1.50
CA LYS A 301 -1.86 -18.95 -0.58
C LYS A 301 -0.40 -18.60 -0.26
N SER A 302 0.50 -18.99 -1.14
CA SER A 302 1.92 -18.71 -1.04
C SER A 302 2.21 -17.27 -1.45
N LEU A 303 3.07 -16.62 -0.68
CA LEU A 303 3.48 -15.27 -0.89
C LEU A 303 4.96 -15.20 -1.18
N THR A 304 5.32 -14.69 -2.35
CA THR A 304 6.71 -14.51 -2.78
C THR A 304 7.01 -13.04 -3.03
N LEU A 305 8.08 -12.52 -2.42
CA LEU A 305 8.64 -11.22 -2.76
C LEU A 305 9.74 -11.40 -3.83
N LYS A 306 9.64 -10.62 -4.89
CA LYS A 306 10.60 -10.63 -6.01
C LYS A 306 11.41 -9.34 -5.98
N VAL A 307 12.74 -9.45 -5.91
CA VAL A 307 13.63 -8.29 -6.05
C VAL A 307 13.69 -7.90 -7.52
N LEU A 308 13.24 -6.70 -7.85
CA LEU A 308 13.26 -6.14 -9.20
C LEU A 308 14.54 -5.32 -9.44
N SER A 309 14.97 -4.58 -8.43
CA SER A 309 16.14 -3.72 -8.46
C SER A 309 16.77 -3.61 -7.09
N TYR A 310 18.08 -3.50 -7.02
CA TYR A 310 18.84 -3.21 -5.78
C TYR A 310 19.03 -1.72 -5.51
N ASN A 311 18.30 -0.86 -6.24
CA ASN A 311 18.32 0.58 -6.02
C ASN A 311 17.28 0.95 -4.96
N GLU A 312 17.64 1.87 -4.10
CA GLU A 312 16.67 2.51 -3.19
C GLU A 312 15.65 3.27 -4.02
N PRO A 313 14.35 3.15 -3.70
CA PRO A 313 13.33 3.95 -4.38
C PRO A 313 13.67 5.43 -4.21
N SER A 314 13.87 6.12 -5.32
CA SER A 314 14.07 7.58 -5.29
C SER A 314 12.85 8.24 -4.67
N PRO A 315 13.00 9.34 -3.91
CA PRO A 315 11.86 10.16 -3.53
C PRO A 315 11.08 10.51 -4.81
N PRO A 316 9.74 10.55 -4.77
CA PRO A 316 8.96 10.95 -5.93
C PRO A 316 9.48 12.32 -6.40
N GLU A 317 10.00 12.37 -7.60
CA GLU A 317 10.28 13.63 -8.26
C GLU A 317 8.95 14.39 -8.30
N ILE A 318 8.93 15.62 -7.79
CA ILE A 318 7.80 16.54 -7.94
C ILE A 318 7.50 16.52 -9.44
N PRO A 319 6.31 16.08 -9.87
CA PRO A 319 6.06 15.87 -11.28
C PRO A 319 6.22 17.20 -12.02
N SER A 320 7.35 17.34 -12.71
CA SER A 320 7.40 18.21 -13.87
C SER A 320 6.35 17.66 -14.84
N THR A 321 5.42 18.45 -15.24
CA THR A 321 4.07 18.25 -15.81
C THR A 321 3.93 17.29 -17.00
N ASN A 322 4.83 16.34 -17.30
CA ASN A 322 4.76 15.61 -18.57
C ASN A 322 5.04 14.09 -18.59
N SER A 323 5.01 13.34 -17.48
CA SER A 323 5.21 11.89 -17.60
C SER A 323 4.51 11.05 -16.54
N SER A 324 3.22 10.78 -16.73
CA SER A 324 2.53 9.77 -15.91
C SER A 324 1.28 9.20 -16.61
N PHE A 325 1.41 8.76 -17.87
CA PHE A 325 0.26 8.21 -18.61
C PHE A 325 -0.03 6.72 -18.32
N TYR A 326 0.95 5.91 -17.92
CA TYR A 326 0.75 4.46 -17.80
C TYR A 326 0.19 3.99 -16.45
N GLY A 327 0.56 4.61 -15.33
CA GLY A 327 0.02 4.25 -14.00
C GLY A 327 -1.43 4.71 -13.79
N ARG A 328 -1.79 5.86 -14.36
CA ARG A 328 -3.15 6.43 -14.25
C ARG A 328 -4.22 5.64 -15.00
N ARG A 329 -3.87 4.89 -16.05
CA ARG A 329 -4.86 4.08 -16.78
C ARG A 329 -5.43 2.96 -15.91
N HIS A 330 -4.59 2.23 -15.19
CA HIS A 330 -5.05 1.07 -14.41
C HIS A 330 -5.95 1.46 -13.22
N VAL A 331 -5.68 2.60 -12.59
CA VAL A 331 -6.52 3.11 -11.49
C VAL A 331 -7.82 3.70 -12.01
N ARG A 332 -7.80 4.39 -13.18
CA ARG A 332 -9.02 4.85 -13.86
C ARG A 332 -9.91 3.67 -14.24
N ASP A 333 -9.34 2.59 -14.73
CA ASP A 333 -10.09 1.39 -15.10
C ASP A 333 -10.78 0.76 -13.88
N LEU A 334 -10.07 0.67 -12.73
CA LEU A 334 -10.67 0.19 -11.47
C LEU A 334 -11.78 1.13 -10.96
N ARG A 335 -11.59 2.45 -11.02
CA ARG A 335 -12.62 3.42 -10.65
C ARG A 335 -13.84 3.34 -11.55
N GLN A 336 -13.64 3.20 -12.87
CA GLN A 336 -14.74 3.04 -13.82
C GLN A 336 -15.52 1.76 -13.54
N ILE A 337 -14.83 0.63 -13.31
CA ILE A 337 -15.46 -0.64 -12.97
C ILE A 337 -16.26 -0.50 -11.66
N VAL A 338 -15.68 0.13 -10.63
CA VAL A 338 -16.35 0.36 -9.35
C VAL A 338 -17.58 1.29 -9.49
N ASN A 339 -17.48 2.33 -10.31
CA ASN A 339 -18.59 3.26 -10.55
C ASN A 339 -19.72 2.60 -11.36
N ILE A 340 -19.37 1.79 -12.35
CA ILE A 340 -20.34 0.99 -13.15
C ILE A 340 -21.09 0.00 -12.23
N LEU A 341 -20.37 -0.71 -11.37
CA LEU A 341 -20.96 -1.70 -10.44
C LEU A 341 -21.87 -1.05 -9.38
N ARG A 342 -21.70 0.25 -9.09
CA ARG A 342 -22.55 1.01 -8.17
C ARG A 342 -23.73 1.70 -8.79
N GLY A 343 -23.88 1.60 -10.12
CA GLY A 343 -24.91 2.33 -10.86
C GLY A 343 -24.68 3.85 -10.94
N ASN A 344 -23.50 4.33 -10.55
CA ASN A 344 -23.06 5.72 -10.71
C ASN A 344 -22.42 5.86 -12.10
N VAL A 345 -23.23 5.81 -13.14
CA VAL A 345 -22.74 6.02 -14.53
C VAL A 345 -22.60 7.53 -14.72
N TYR A 346 -21.40 8.06 -14.50
CA TYR A 346 -21.03 9.35 -15.06
C TYR A 346 -20.61 9.09 -16.51
N ILE A 347 -21.47 9.43 -17.43
CA ILE A 347 -21.11 9.57 -18.84
C ILE A 347 -20.49 10.97 -18.94
N PRO A 348 -19.19 11.10 -19.22
CA PRO A 348 -18.65 12.43 -19.50
C PRO A 348 -19.35 12.94 -20.76
N ASP A 349 -20.05 14.07 -20.62
CA ASP A 349 -20.50 14.83 -21.78
C ASP A 349 -19.27 15.15 -22.61
N TYR A 350 -19.16 14.55 -23.77
CA TYR A 350 -18.27 15.01 -24.82
C TYR A 350 -18.89 16.30 -25.34
N ASP A 351 -18.38 17.41 -24.83
CA ASP A 351 -18.59 18.71 -25.44
C ASP A 351 -17.94 18.69 -26.81
N TRP A 352 -18.77 18.55 -27.83
CA TRP A 352 -18.40 18.82 -29.22
C TRP A 352 -18.33 20.33 -29.33
N GLY A 353 -17.14 20.89 -29.02
CA GLY A 353 -16.88 22.27 -29.32
C GLY A 353 -17.14 22.51 -30.80
N GLU A 354 -18.20 23.25 -31.10
CA GLU A 354 -18.38 23.88 -32.40
C GLU A 354 -17.17 24.76 -32.61
N GLU A 355 -16.33 24.45 -33.57
CA GLU A 355 -15.32 25.34 -34.10
C GLU A 355 -16.09 26.46 -34.82
N ASP A 356 -16.26 27.58 -34.14
CA ASP A 356 -16.69 28.83 -34.79
C ASP A 356 -15.54 29.28 -35.70
N ASP A 357 -15.75 29.06 -37.00
CA ASP A 357 -15.02 29.72 -38.09
C ASP A 357 -15.26 31.23 -38.01
N GLU A 358 -14.45 31.95 -37.25
CA GLU A 358 -14.36 33.41 -37.42
C GLU A 358 -13.52 33.68 -38.67
N SER A 359 -14.25 33.94 -39.77
CA SER A 359 -13.71 34.55 -40.96
C SER A 359 -13.34 36.01 -40.71
N ASP A 360 -12.07 36.34 -40.76
CA ASP A 360 -11.54 37.70 -40.84
C ASP A 360 -12.04 38.39 -42.10
N ASP A 361 -13.03 39.26 -41.95
CA ASP A 361 -13.33 40.30 -42.92
C ASP A 361 -12.60 41.62 -42.53
N GLU A 362 -11.43 41.81 -43.16
CA GLU A 362 -10.78 43.12 -43.22
C GLU A 362 -11.62 44.09 -44.04
N GLU A 363 -12.29 45.03 -43.40
CA GLU A 363 -12.88 46.18 -44.09
C GLU A 363 -11.98 47.40 -43.98
N PHE A 364 -11.29 47.71 -45.07
CA PHE A 364 -10.61 49.01 -45.30
C PHE A 364 -11.65 50.11 -45.50
N VAL A 365 -11.61 51.17 -44.65
CA VAL A 365 -12.21 52.47 -45.01
C VAL A 365 -11.24 53.60 -44.63
N LEU A 366 -10.86 54.35 -45.64
CA LEU A 366 -10.33 55.70 -45.82
C LEU A 366 -10.14 56.60 -44.57
#